data_19a2c2c54027e04c42a759d3514bda89
#
_entry.id   19a2c2c54027e04c42a759d3514bda89
#
_cell.length_a   1.000
_cell.length_b   1.000
_cell.length_c   1.000
_cell.angle_alpha   90.00
_cell.angle_beta   90.00
_cell.angle_gamma   90.00
#
_symmetry.space_group_name_H-M   'P 1'
#
loop_
_entity.id
_entity.type
_entity.pdbx_description
1 polymer ?
#
loop_
_entity_poly.entity_id
_entity_poly.type
_entity_poly.pdbx_seq_one_letter_code
_entity_poly.pdbx_strand_id
1 'polypeptide(L)'
;MLLTLSSGVKGYTTIHAGSARQALTRLRFICQLADSNELPMTALSSLVSEAVDIVVHCGRTSGRPRVAEVIAVEEPQTGPDAVQFTATELFARARPDEPLIWSGNLPLRASRALEEAGYDVRELLEGGGKRVRTVRAVAGNGSGPTGRAPRKRAVAP
;
A
#
# COMPACT_ATOMS: atom_id res chain seq x y z
N MET A 1 -9.92 -12.56 5.72
CA MET A 1 -9.48 -11.25 5.18
C MET A 1 -7.97 -11.05 5.31
N LEU A 2 -7.36 -11.00 6.50
CA LEU A 2 -5.91 -10.77 6.62
C LEU A 2 -5.05 -11.79 5.87
N LEU A 3 -5.32 -13.08 6.00
CA LEU A 3 -4.62 -14.13 5.24
C LEU A 3 -4.73 -13.96 3.73
N THR A 4 -5.86 -13.47 3.24
CA THR A 4 -6.04 -13.18 1.81
C THR A 4 -5.21 -11.97 1.38
N LEU A 5 -5.15 -10.92 2.19
CA LEU A 5 -4.34 -9.72 1.89
C LEU A 5 -2.84 -10.01 1.99
N SER A 6 -2.40 -10.78 3.00
CA SER A 6 -0.98 -11.18 3.14
C SER A 6 -0.50 -12.11 2.03
N SER A 7 -1.41 -12.83 1.35
CA SER A 7 -1.08 -13.63 0.16
C SER A 7 -0.94 -12.84 -1.14
N GLY A 8 -0.92 -11.50 -1.08
CA GLY A 8 -0.72 -10.61 -2.22
C GLY A 8 -2.00 -10.17 -2.94
N VAL A 9 -3.18 -10.59 -2.47
CA VAL A 9 -4.45 -10.08 -2.99
C VAL A 9 -4.65 -8.63 -2.53
N LYS A 10 -4.77 -7.70 -3.49
CA LYS A 10 -4.99 -6.29 -3.18
C LYS A 10 -6.41 -6.03 -2.71
N GLY A 11 -6.55 -5.19 -1.70
CA GLY A 11 -7.86 -4.86 -1.14
C GLY A 11 -7.84 -3.63 -0.26
N TYR A 12 -9.03 -3.19 0.14
CA TYR A 12 -9.21 -2.10 1.09
C TYR A 12 -10.16 -2.56 2.19
N THR A 13 -9.95 -2.00 3.37
CA THR A 13 -10.88 -2.15 4.48
C THR A 13 -10.96 -0.85 5.26
N THR A 14 -11.96 -0.71 6.10
CA THR A 14 -12.10 0.43 7.00
C THR A 14 -12.20 -0.05 8.44
N ILE A 15 -11.60 0.70 9.34
CA ILE A 15 -11.65 0.43 10.76
C ILE A 15 -11.80 1.76 11.51
N HIS A 16 -12.62 1.77 12.55
CA HIS A 16 -12.77 2.95 13.39
C HIS A 16 -11.61 3.02 14.38
N ALA A 17 -10.83 4.10 14.34
CA ALA A 17 -9.69 4.34 15.24
C ALA A 17 -9.44 5.85 15.40
N GLY A 18 -8.78 6.24 16.47
CA GLY A 18 -8.43 7.64 16.74
C GLY A 18 -7.15 8.12 16.05
N SER A 19 -6.35 7.20 15.49
CA SER A 19 -5.15 7.50 14.69
C SER A 19 -4.81 6.33 13.77
N ALA A 20 -3.92 6.56 12.79
CA ALA A 20 -3.45 5.51 11.90
C ALA A 20 -2.73 4.37 12.65
N ARG A 21 -1.89 4.70 13.63
CA ARG A 21 -1.22 3.67 14.46
C ARG A 21 -2.19 2.89 15.34
N GLN A 22 -3.21 3.55 15.90
CA GLN A 22 -4.26 2.87 16.66
C GLN A 22 -5.07 1.92 15.78
N ALA A 23 -5.26 2.23 14.49
CA ALA A 23 -5.93 1.34 13.56
C ALA A 23 -5.22 -0.01 13.44
N LEU A 24 -3.89 -0.03 13.33
CA LEU A 24 -3.09 -1.26 13.29
C LEU A 24 -3.21 -2.07 14.58
N THR A 25 -3.07 -1.41 15.74
CA THR A 25 -3.23 -2.06 17.04
C THR A 25 -4.63 -2.64 17.22
N ARG A 26 -5.66 -1.91 16.81
CA ARG A 26 -7.05 -2.36 16.89
C ARG A 26 -7.31 -3.53 15.93
N LEU A 27 -6.75 -3.49 14.72
CA LEU A 27 -6.86 -4.57 13.75
C LEU A 27 -6.25 -5.86 14.32
N ARG A 28 -5.04 -5.80 14.89
CA ARG A 28 -4.40 -6.93 15.56
C ARG A 28 -5.27 -7.49 16.68
N PHE A 29 -5.83 -6.61 17.53
CA PHE A 29 -6.71 -7.01 18.62
C PHE A 29 -7.98 -7.72 18.13
N ILE A 30 -8.61 -7.20 17.07
CA ILE A 30 -9.77 -7.86 16.46
C ILE A 30 -9.40 -9.26 15.92
N CYS A 31 -8.22 -9.39 15.31
CA CYS A 31 -7.75 -10.69 14.84
C CYS A 31 -7.51 -11.67 15.97
N GLN A 32 -6.95 -11.20 17.09
CA GLN A 32 -6.77 -12.03 18.29
C GLN A 32 -8.11 -12.51 18.86
N LEU A 33 -9.13 -11.65 18.88
CA LEU A 33 -10.48 -12.05 19.34
C LEU A 33 -11.17 -13.03 18.40
N ALA A 34 -10.86 -12.97 17.10
CA ALA A 34 -11.46 -13.84 16.09
C ALA A 34 -10.71 -15.18 15.93
N ASP A 35 -9.52 -15.29 16.50
CA ASP A 35 -8.68 -16.49 16.39
C ASP A 35 -8.94 -17.44 17.56
N SER A 36 -9.45 -18.61 17.22
CA SER A 36 -9.66 -19.70 18.19
C SER A 36 -8.37 -20.47 18.53
N ASN A 37 -7.27 -20.22 17.83
CA ASN A 37 -6.01 -20.96 17.95
C ASN A 37 -4.93 -20.24 18.79
N GLU A 38 -5.25 -19.12 19.42
CA GLU A 38 -4.35 -18.37 20.31
C GLU A 38 -2.96 -18.07 19.70
N LEU A 39 -2.93 -17.52 18.47
CA LEU A 39 -1.67 -17.12 17.85
C LEU A 39 -0.90 -16.12 18.73
N PRO A 40 0.43 -16.26 18.83
CA PRO A 40 1.25 -15.30 19.55
C PRO A 40 1.07 -13.88 19.01
N MET A 41 1.13 -12.88 19.88
CA MET A 41 0.99 -11.46 19.50
C MET A 41 2.00 -11.02 18.43
N THR A 42 3.20 -11.59 18.47
CA THR A 42 4.24 -11.36 17.44
C THR A 42 3.82 -11.87 16.08
N ALA A 43 3.24 -13.07 16.01
CA ALA A 43 2.73 -13.64 14.75
C ALA A 43 1.58 -12.79 14.17
N LEU A 44 0.66 -12.35 15.04
CA LEU A 44 -0.42 -11.45 14.62
C LEU A 44 0.11 -10.08 14.14
N SER A 45 1.13 -9.52 14.81
CA SER A 45 1.76 -8.28 14.37
C SER A 45 2.41 -8.44 13.00
N SER A 46 3.15 -9.54 12.76
CA SER A 46 3.75 -9.84 11.45
C SER A 46 2.67 -9.97 10.38
N LEU A 47 1.62 -10.73 10.65
CA LEU A 47 0.51 -10.92 9.70
C LEU A 47 -0.17 -9.61 9.32
N VAL A 48 -0.40 -8.71 10.29
CA VAL A 48 -0.98 -7.39 10.04
C VAL A 48 0.00 -6.52 9.24
N SER A 49 1.30 -6.54 9.57
CA SER A 49 2.31 -5.77 8.83
C SER A 49 2.46 -6.24 7.39
N GLU A 50 2.35 -7.55 7.13
CA GLU A 50 2.37 -8.10 5.77
C GLU A 50 1.11 -7.77 4.97
N ALA A 51 -0.05 -7.76 5.64
CA ALA A 51 -1.35 -7.56 4.98
C ALA A 51 -1.69 -6.10 4.70
N VAL A 52 -1.09 -5.14 5.41
CA VAL A 52 -1.40 -3.71 5.31
C VAL A 52 -0.20 -2.93 4.82
N ASP A 53 -0.34 -2.27 3.67
CA ASP A 53 0.71 -1.42 3.10
C ASP A 53 0.60 0.04 3.58
N ILE A 54 -0.61 0.60 3.53
CA ILE A 54 -0.87 2.01 3.80
C ILE A 54 -2.09 2.15 4.72
N VAL A 55 -2.00 3.02 5.69
CA VAL A 55 -3.15 3.44 6.51
C VAL A 55 -3.41 4.92 6.28
N VAL A 56 -4.64 5.23 5.88
CA VAL A 56 -5.13 6.60 5.72
C VAL A 56 -6.09 6.89 6.87
N HIS A 57 -5.70 7.76 7.78
CA HIS A 57 -6.56 8.20 8.87
C HIS A 57 -7.35 9.43 8.46
N CYS A 58 -8.66 9.32 8.57
CA CYS A 58 -9.59 10.41 8.28
C CYS A 58 -10.21 10.94 9.57
N GLY A 59 -10.06 12.24 9.80
CA GLY A 59 -10.71 12.97 10.89
C GLY A 59 -11.86 13.84 10.38
N ARG A 60 -12.51 14.54 11.29
CA ARG A 60 -13.52 15.56 10.97
C ARG A 60 -13.04 16.93 11.46
N THR A 61 -13.09 17.93 10.57
CA THR A 61 -12.79 19.32 10.89
C THR A 61 -13.98 20.17 10.45
N SER A 62 -14.56 20.92 11.35
CA SER A 62 -15.76 21.74 11.09
C SER A 62 -16.88 20.94 10.40
N GLY A 63 -17.11 19.70 10.86
CA GLY A 63 -18.13 18.81 10.32
C GLY A 63 -17.77 18.11 8.99
N ARG A 64 -16.67 18.46 8.34
CA ARG A 64 -16.23 17.89 7.05
C ARG A 64 -15.17 16.80 7.25
N PRO A 65 -15.28 15.65 6.58
CA PRO A 65 -14.24 14.64 6.60
C PRO A 65 -12.98 15.16 5.89
N ARG A 66 -11.82 14.91 6.50
CA ARG A 66 -10.50 15.25 5.92
C ARG A 66 -9.51 14.15 6.23
N VAL A 67 -8.57 13.90 5.33
CA VAL A 67 -7.40 13.07 5.65
C VAL A 67 -6.56 13.83 6.67
N ALA A 68 -6.30 13.22 7.81
CA ALA A 68 -5.49 13.79 8.90
C ALA A 68 -4.03 13.37 8.80
N GLU A 69 -3.79 12.08 8.54
CA GLU A 69 -2.46 11.50 8.39
C GLU A 69 -2.47 10.31 7.42
N VAL A 70 -1.32 10.01 6.83
CA VAL A 70 -1.07 8.82 6.01
C VAL A 70 0.24 8.20 6.49
N ILE A 71 0.20 6.93 6.84
CA ILE A 71 1.40 6.16 7.19
C ILE A 71 1.58 4.97 6.26
N ALA A 72 2.84 4.63 5.96
CA ALA A 72 3.21 3.35 5.37
C ALA A 72 3.58 2.37 6.48
N VAL A 73 3.12 1.13 6.36
CA VAL A 73 3.49 0.05 7.26
C VAL A 73 4.75 -0.60 6.71
N GLU A 74 5.76 -0.68 7.55
CA GLU A 74 7.07 -1.23 7.18
C GLU A 74 7.20 -2.71 7.59
N GLU A 75 8.32 -3.31 7.25
CA GLU A 75 8.63 -4.68 7.65
C GLU A 75 8.54 -4.86 9.17
N PRO A 76 8.02 -5.99 9.65
CA PRO A 76 7.95 -6.26 11.08
C PRO A 76 9.36 -6.34 11.67
N GLN A 77 9.53 -5.76 12.85
CA GLN A 77 10.78 -5.90 13.59
C GLN A 77 10.95 -7.31 14.15
N THR A 78 12.20 -7.75 14.28
CA THR A 78 12.56 -9.00 14.95
C THR A 78 13.06 -8.72 16.37
N GLY A 79 12.81 -9.63 17.30
CA GLY A 79 13.28 -9.51 18.70
C GLY A 79 12.18 -9.06 19.68
N PRO A 80 12.57 -8.51 20.84
CA PRO A 80 11.64 -8.14 21.93
C PRO A 80 10.56 -7.15 21.51
N ASP A 81 10.88 -6.26 20.57
CA ASP A 81 9.99 -5.21 20.07
C ASP A 81 9.10 -5.64 18.88
N ALA A 82 9.16 -6.92 18.49
CA ALA A 82 8.38 -7.47 17.38
C ALA A 82 6.84 -7.35 17.55
N VAL A 83 6.37 -6.96 18.72
CA VAL A 83 4.95 -6.67 18.99
C VAL A 83 4.54 -5.29 18.48
N GLN A 84 5.50 -4.37 18.29
CA GLN A 84 5.23 -3.01 17.83
C GLN A 84 5.20 -2.93 16.31
N PHE A 85 4.30 -2.09 15.78
CA PHE A 85 4.26 -1.80 14.34
C PHE A 85 5.30 -0.75 13.98
N THR A 86 6.15 -1.07 13.02
CA THR A 86 7.01 -0.10 12.37
C THR A 86 6.21 0.58 11.26
N ALA A 87 6.18 1.90 11.28
CA ALA A 87 5.44 2.67 10.28
C ALA A 87 6.11 4.01 10.03
N THR A 88 6.20 4.38 8.76
CA THR A 88 6.74 5.64 8.26
C THR A 88 5.61 6.62 8.02
N GLU A 89 5.63 7.80 8.67
CA GLU A 89 4.70 8.88 8.36
C GLU A 89 5.03 9.48 7.00
N LEU A 90 4.05 9.45 6.09
CA LEU A 90 4.18 10.02 4.75
C LEU A 90 3.59 11.42 4.69
N PHE A 91 2.38 11.60 5.21
CA PHE A 91 1.69 12.87 5.22
C PHE A 91 1.03 13.09 6.57
N ALA A 92 1.11 14.31 7.06
CA ALA A 92 0.44 14.73 8.28
C ALA A 92 -0.10 16.16 8.18
N ARG A 93 -1.06 16.49 9.05
CA ARG A 93 -1.48 17.85 9.32
C ARG A 93 -0.96 18.25 10.69
N ALA A 94 -0.28 19.38 10.78
CA ALA A 94 0.14 19.91 12.08
C ALA A 94 -1.06 20.30 12.93
N ARG A 95 -2.13 20.81 12.28
CA ARG A 95 -3.43 21.09 12.91
C ARG A 95 -4.57 20.63 11.99
N PRO A 96 -5.77 20.36 12.53
CA PRO A 96 -6.89 19.82 11.75
C PRO A 96 -7.31 20.67 10.54
N ASP A 97 -7.14 21.99 10.61
CA ASP A 97 -7.52 22.97 9.59
C ASP A 97 -6.38 23.31 8.60
N GLU A 98 -5.13 22.95 8.93
CA GLU A 98 -3.97 23.17 8.08
C GLU A 98 -3.91 22.20 6.88
N PRO A 99 -3.12 22.50 5.85
CA PRO A 99 -2.95 21.59 4.71
C PRO A 99 -2.29 20.28 5.14
N LEU A 100 -2.60 19.21 4.42
CA LEU A 100 -1.88 17.94 4.52
C LEU A 100 -0.52 18.11 3.82
N ILE A 101 0.57 17.87 4.54
CA ILE A 101 1.92 18.10 4.05
C ILE A 101 2.68 16.78 4.04
N TRP A 102 3.48 16.56 3.00
CA TRP A 102 4.42 15.45 2.97
C TRP A 102 5.52 15.65 4.02
N SER A 103 5.79 14.60 4.82
CA SER A 103 6.77 14.63 5.91
C SER A 103 8.24 14.56 5.44
N GLY A 104 8.48 14.40 4.12
CA GLY A 104 9.82 14.20 3.57
C GLY A 104 10.32 12.75 3.67
N ASN A 105 9.58 11.86 4.32
CA ASN A 105 9.93 10.46 4.47
C ASN A 105 9.49 9.63 3.25
N LEU A 106 10.26 8.58 2.94
CA LEU A 106 9.93 7.60 1.91
C LEU A 106 9.53 6.27 2.57
N PRO A 107 8.47 5.60 2.08
CA PRO A 107 8.07 4.29 2.58
C PRO A 107 9.08 3.24 2.11
N LEU A 108 9.83 2.62 3.00
CA LEU A 108 10.93 1.71 2.63
C LEU A 108 10.42 0.50 1.83
N ARG A 109 9.39 -0.18 2.36
CA ARG A 109 8.82 -1.37 1.72
C ARG A 109 8.12 -1.03 0.39
N ALA A 110 7.29 0.00 0.38
CA ALA A 110 6.54 0.38 -0.83
C ALA A 110 7.43 1.02 -1.90
N SER A 111 8.49 1.74 -1.53
CA SER A 111 9.44 2.34 -2.47
C SER A 111 10.07 1.30 -3.38
N ARG A 112 10.54 0.19 -2.82
CA ARG A 112 11.15 -0.88 -3.60
C ARG A 112 10.20 -1.41 -4.69
N ALA A 113 8.96 -1.72 -4.35
CA ALA A 113 7.99 -2.23 -5.30
C ALA A 113 7.61 -1.19 -6.37
N LEU A 114 7.54 0.08 -6.01
CA LEU A 114 7.25 1.19 -6.94
C LEU A 114 8.42 1.45 -7.88
N GLU A 115 9.66 1.43 -7.39
CA GLU A 115 10.87 1.59 -8.19
C GLU A 115 11.06 0.42 -9.18
N GLU A 116 10.82 -0.81 -8.76
CA GLU A 116 10.81 -1.99 -9.62
C GLU A 116 9.74 -1.87 -10.73
N ALA A 117 8.62 -1.20 -10.44
CA ALA A 117 7.58 -0.87 -11.41
C ALA A 117 7.89 0.37 -12.26
N GLY A 118 9.04 1.04 -12.06
CA GLY A 118 9.52 2.17 -12.84
C GLY A 118 8.99 3.53 -12.39
N TYR A 119 8.53 3.66 -11.15
CA TYR A 119 8.08 4.93 -10.58
C TYR A 119 9.18 5.57 -9.73
N ASP A 120 9.34 6.89 -9.83
CA ASP A 120 10.09 7.69 -8.87
C ASP A 120 9.20 8.01 -7.68
N VAL A 121 9.49 7.40 -6.54
CA VAL A 121 8.66 7.52 -5.34
C VAL A 121 8.69 8.93 -4.76
N ARG A 122 9.83 9.62 -4.85
CA ARG A 122 9.96 10.99 -4.38
C ARG A 122 9.12 11.92 -5.24
N GLU A 123 9.20 11.81 -6.57
CA GLU A 123 8.37 12.60 -7.50
C GLU A 123 6.87 12.38 -7.25
N LEU A 124 6.46 11.13 -6.95
CA LEU A 124 5.08 10.80 -6.57
C LEU A 124 4.62 11.53 -5.32
N LEU A 125 5.45 11.56 -4.28
CA LEU A 125 5.11 12.14 -2.98
C LEU A 125 5.21 13.67 -2.98
N GLU A 126 6.19 14.26 -3.67
CA GLU A 126 6.36 15.71 -3.83
C GLU A 126 5.30 16.30 -4.77
N GLY A 127 4.89 15.56 -5.77
CA GLY A 127 4.10 16.06 -6.90
C GLY A 127 2.66 16.41 -6.60
N GLY A 128 2.13 16.12 -5.42
CA GLY A 128 0.82 16.60 -4.95
C GLY A 128 -0.32 16.51 -5.97
N GLY A 129 -0.32 15.52 -6.86
CA GLY A 129 -1.38 15.33 -7.86
C GLY A 129 -1.00 15.61 -9.32
N LYS A 130 0.25 15.85 -9.67
CA LYS A 130 0.68 15.82 -11.08
C LYS A 130 0.66 14.37 -11.58
N ARG A 131 0.02 14.14 -12.73
CA ARG A 131 -0.06 12.85 -13.40
C ARG A 131 1.33 12.22 -13.49
N VAL A 132 1.51 11.06 -12.93
CA VAL A 132 2.68 10.22 -13.10
C VAL A 132 2.90 10.01 -14.60
N ARG A 133 4.04 10.42 -15.14
CA ARG A 133 4.46 10.03 -16.49
C ARG A 133 4.73 8.54 -16.43
N THR A 134 3.87 7.76 -17.08
CA THR A 134 4.10 6.33 -17.26
C THR A 134 5.48 6.15 -17.91
N VAL A 135 6.44 5.62 -17.18
CA VAL A 135 7.74 5.27 -17.75
C VAL A 135 7.48 4.17 -18.77
N ARG A 136 7.87 4.41 -20.01
CA ARG A 136 7.75 3.50 -21.14
C ARG A 136 8.31 2.15 -20.74
N ALA A 137 7.50 1.12 -20.80
CA ALA A 137 7.97 -0.26 -20.66
C ALA A 137 9.19 -0.46 -21.56
N VAL A 138 10.29 -0.92 -20.99
CA VAL A 138 11.46 -1.34 -21.74
C VAL A 138 11.00 -2.49 -22.63
N ALA A 139 10.97 -2.25 -23.94
CA ALA A 139 10.63 -3.26 -24.93
C ALA A 139 11.67 -4.38 -24.83
N GLY A 140 11.29 -5.48 -24.22
CA GLY A 140 12.06 -6.71 -24.27
C GLY A 140 12.19 -7.15 -25.72
N ASN A 141 13.44 -7.26 -26.16
CA ASN A 141 13.82 -7.82 -27.47
C ASN A 141 13.37 -9.29 -27.52
N GLY A 142 12.15 -9.53 -27.97
CA GLY A 142 11.60 -10.85 -28.26
C GLY A 142 11.53 -11.04 -29.76
N SER A 143 12.55 -11.63 -30.35
CA SER A 143 12.51 -12.21 -31.69
C SER A 143 11.46 -13.33 -31.71
N GLY A 144 10.28 -13.03 -32.25
CA GLY A 144 9.21 -14.02 -32.50
C GLY A 144 9.22 -14.45 -33.95
N PRO A 145 8.83 -15.72 -34.23
CA PRO A 145 8.98 -16.35 -35.53
C PRO A 145 7.94 -15.87 -36.54
N THR A 146 8.38 -15.80 -37.79
CA THR A 146 7.63 -15.49 -39.01
C THR A 146 6.34 -16.31 -39.14
N GLY A 147 5.21 -15.66 -38.98
CA GLY A 147 3.86 -16.21 -39.24
C GLY A 147 3.44 -15.97 -40.70
N ARG A 148 3.22 -17.06 -41.41
CA ARG A 148 2.73 -17.28 -42.75
C ARG A 148 1.45 -16.49 -43.07
N ALA A 149 1.45 -15.74 -44.17
CA ALA A 149 0.31 -15.02 -44.71
C ALA A 149 -0.88 -15.92 -45.09
N PRO A 150 -2.13 -15.53 -44.93
CA PRO A 150 -3.27 -16.31 -45.40
C PRO A 150 -3.51 -16.08 -46.88
N ARG A 151 -3.61 -17.20 -47.64
CA ARG A 151 -4.01 -17.24 -49.05
C ARG A 151 -5.43 -16.72 -49.23
N LYS A 152 -5.61 -15.74 -50.11
CA LYS A 152 -6.89 -15.34 -50.67
C LYS A 152 -7.49 -16.46 -51.50
N ARG A 153 -8.67 -16.95 -51.18
CA ARG A 153 -9.51 -17.80 -52.05
C ARG A 153 -10.20 -16.90 -53.07
N ALA A 154 -9.90 -17.14 -54.35
CA ALA A 154 -10.66 -16.59 -55.46
C ALA A 154 -11.98 -17.36 -55.57
N VAL A 155 -13.08 -16.61 -55.75
CA VAL A 155 -14.36 -17.10 -56.22
C VAL A 155 -14.44 -16.68 -57.69
N ALA A 156 -14.73 -17.60 -58.53
CA ALA A 156 -15.06 -17.41 -59.96
C ALA A 156 -16.21 -18.34 -60.32
N PRO A 157 -16.82 -18.12 -61.43
CA PRO A 157 -18.17 -17.53 -61.67
C PRO A 157 -19.26 -18.55 -61.57
#